data_1eb59dd2e0aec45e1e73e7fb2c564826
#
_entry.id   1eb59dd2e0aec45e1e73e7fb2c564826
#
_cell.length_a   1.000
_cell.length_b   1.000
_cell.length_c   1.000
_cell.angle_alpha   90.00
_cell.angle_beta   90.00
_cell.angle_gamma   90.00
#
_symmetry.space_group_name_H-M   'P 1'
#
loop_
_entity.id
_entity.type
_entity.pdbx_description
1 polymer ?
#
loop_
_entity_poly.entity_id
_entity_poly.type
_entity_poly.pdbx_seq_one_letter_code
_entity_poly.pdbx_strand_id
1 'polypeptide(L)'
;MNKIDKKQRNSLIKQLEKKGINPLTQSINSTEYNQIIKSILDHMNNVGGYSSDQVREDIEAIINLKSVNDRFYEVNRLQSSSKKNIMVIPILFTILLLFFILVLLNNAQNEFTYGLGFLTFLFGGLGLAFRQDYKKNEDTLDQLVHEFMNANEKADEVKARLGIKEVYKSD
;
A
#
# COMPACT_ATOMS: atom_id res chain seq x y z
N MET A 1 -11.78 5.17 15.86
CA MET A 1 -11.69 4.77 14.43
C MET A 1 -11.99 3.28 14.36
N ASN A 2 -13.10 2.87 13.73
CA ASN A 2 -13.46 1.46 13.62
C ASN A 2 -12.47 0.74 12.70
N LYS A 3 -11.87 -0.33 13.21
CA LYS A 3 -10.97 -1.19 12.44
C LYS A 3 -11.78 -1.87 11.33
N ILE A 4 -11.42 -1.68 10.07
CA ILE A 4 -12.08 -2.36 8.95
C ILE A 4 -11.71 -3.84 9.02
N ASP A 5 -12.70 -4.71 8.89
CA ASP A 5 -12.48 -6.14 8.71
C ASP A 5 -11.84 -6.39 7.33
N LYS A 6 -10.90 -7.33 7.26
CA LYS A 6 -10.22 -7.75 6.02
C LYS A 6 -11.19 -8.07 4.87
N LYS A 7 -12.38 -8.57 5.21
CA LYS A 7 -13.46 -8.83 4.26
C LYS A 7 -14.04 -7.54 3.67
N GLN A 8 -14.20 -6.50 4.50
CA GLN A 8 -14.66 -5.18 4.07
C GLN A 8 -13.62 -4.51 3.18
N ARG A 9 -12.33 -4.52 3.57
CA ARG A 9 -11.23 -4.01 2.74
C ARG A 9 -11.22 -4.64 1.35
N ASN A 10 -11.26 -5.98 1.27
CA ASN A 10 -11.28 -6.68 -0.02
C ASN A 10 -12.53 -6.37 -0.85
N SER A 11 -13.68 -6.14 -0.22
CA SER A 11 -14.91 -5.70 -0.89
C SER A 11 -14.74 -4.30 -1.49
N LEU A 12 -14.14 -3.37 -0.74
CA LEU A 12 -13.89 -2.01 -1.20
C LEU A 12 -12.88 -1.96 -2.35
N ILE A 13 -11.79 -2.72 -2.26
CA ILE A 13 -10.83 -2.86 -3.36
C ILE A 13 -11.50 -3.40 -4.63
N LYS A 14 -12.35 -4.43 -4.51
CA LYS A 14 -13.13 -4.94 -5.65
C LYS A 14 -14.10 -3.92 -6.24
N GLN A 15 -14.67 -3.04 -5.43
CA GLN A 15 -15.53 -1.95 -5.92
C GLN A 15 -14.73 -0.92 -6.71
N LEU A 16 -13.50 -0.59 -6.26
CA LEU A 16 -12.58 0.29 -6.96
C LEU A 16 -12.12 -0.34 -8.29
N GLU A 17 -11.77 -1.63 -8.28
CA GLU A 17 -11.41 -2.37 -9.50
C GLU A 17 -12.55 -2.38 -10.54
N LYS A 18 -13.81 -2.52 -10.10
CA LYS A 18 -14.98 -2.43 -11.00
C LYS A 18 -15.15 -1.05 -11.62
N LYS A 19 -14.65 0.00 -10.98
CA LYS A 19 -14.62 1.36 -11.51
C LYS A 19 -13.39 1.63 -12.38
N GLY A 20 -12.57 0.60 -12.69
CA GLY A 20 -11.33 0.74 -13.44
C GLY A 20 -10.16 1.32 -12.62
N ILE A 21 -10.34 1.46 -11.31
CA ILE A 21 -9.33 2.00 -10.41
C ILE A 21 -8.66 0.83 -9.71
N ASN A 22 -7.41 0.52 -10.05
CA ASN A 22 -6.65 -0.49 -9.33
C ASN A 22 -5.56 0.16 -8.47
N PRO A 23 -5.87 0.54 -7.22
CA PRO A 23 -4.93 1.21 -6.33
C PRO A 23 -3.74 0.31 -5.94
N LEU A 24 -3.83 -1.00 -6.21
CA LEU A 24 -2.78 -1.97 -5.87
C LEU A 24 -1.69 -2.04 -6.94
N THR A 25 -2.00 -1.71 -8.19
CA THR A 25 -1.09 -1.94 -9.33
C THR A 25 -0.78 -0.68 -10.13
N GLN A 26 -1.55 0.39 -9.99
CA GLN A 26 -1.38 1.61 -10.76
C GLN A 26 -1.17 2.80 -9.84
N SER A 27 0.01 3.44 -9.92
CA SER A 27 0.16 4.82 -9.49
C SER A 27 -0.51 5.71 -10.55
N ILE A 28 -1.17 6.79 -10.13
CA ILE A 28 -1.71 7.79 -11.08
C ILE A 28 -0.55 8.30 -11.93
N ASN A 29 -0.65 8.09 -13.25
CA ASN A 29 0.39 8.51 -14.17
C ASN A 29 0.56 10.05 -14.07
N SER A 30 1.81 10.49 -13.98
CA SER A 30 2.15 11.93 -13.91
C SER A 30 1.58 12.73 -15.08
N THR A 31 1.46 12.11 -16.25
CA THR A 31 0.86 12.74 -17.44
C THR A 31 -0.63 13.01 -17.24
N GLU A 32 -1.38 12.02 -16.72
CA GLU A 32 -2.80 12.16 -16.44
C GLU A 32 -3.07 13.20 -15.34
N TYR A 33 -2.28 13.15 -14.27
CA TYR A 33 -2.32 14.16 -13.22
C TYR A 33 -2.11 15.59 -13.75
N ASN A 34 -1.09 15.80 -14.59
CA ASN A 34 -0.80 17.09 -15.19
C ASN A 34 -1.90 17.54 -16.14
N GLN A 35 -2.55 16.63 -16.87
CA GLN A 35 -3.70 16.94 -17.73
C GLN A 35 -4.89 17.43 -16.91
N ILE A 36 -5.20 16.81 -15.77
CA ILE A 36 -6.29 17.23 -14.89
C ILE A 36 -6.00 18.63 -14.32
N ILE A 37 -4.79 18.87 -13.81
CA ILE A 37 -4.38 20.18 -13.30
C ILE A 37 -4.48 21.25 -14.39
N LYS A 38 -4.01 20.94 -15.60
CA LYS A 38 -4.13 21.86 -16.74
C LYS A 38 -5.60 22.17 -17.07
N SER A 39 -6.47 21.17 -17.07
CA SER A 39 -7.91 21.34 -17.31
C SER A 39 -8.58 22.22 -16.25
N ILE A 40 -8.16 22.14 -14.97
CA ILE A 40 -8.63 23.04 -13.91
C ILE A 40 -8.24 24.50 -14.22
N LEU A 41 -6.98 24.72 -14.57
CA LEU A 41 -6.46 26.06 -14.90
C LEU A 41 -7.10 26.65 -16.17
N ASP A 42 -7.29 25.83 -17.20
CA ASP A 42 -7.95 26.23 -18.44
C ASP A 42 -9.43 26.57 -18.19
N HIS A 43 -10.11 25.82 -17.33
CA HIS A 43 -11.50 26.10 -16.96
C HIS A 43 -11.63 27.42 -16.18
N MET A 44 -10.69 27.71 -15.28
CA MET A 44 -10.61 28.96 -14.55
C MET A 44 -10.48 30.16 -15.51
N ASN A 45 -9.64 30.05 -16.55
CA ASN A 45 -9.40 31.11 -17.50
C ASN A 45 -10.57 31.35 -18.46
N ASN A 46 -11.37 30.32 -18.75
CA ASN A 46 -12.40 30.36 -19.79
C ASN A 46 -13.82 30.57 -19.23
N VAL A 47 -14.07 30.23 -17.98
CA VAL A 47 -15.39 30.35 -17.34
C VAL A 47 -15.33 31.43 -16.28
N GLY A 48 -15.70 32.65 -16.65
CA GLY A 48 -15.78 33.78 -15.72
C GLY A 48 -16.76 33.47 -14.57
N GLY A 49 -16.25 33.37 -13.33
CA GLY A 49 -17.04 33.06 -12.13
C GLY A 49 -16.41 32.00 -11.22
N TYR A 50 -15.33 31.37 -11.63
CA TYR A 50 -14.56 30.45 -10.80
C TYR A 50 -13.70 31.25 -9.83
N SER A 51 -13.95 31.07 -8.51
CA SER A 51 -13.17 31.79 -7.50
C SER A 51 -11.77 31.18 -7.36
N SER A 52 -10.76 32.00 -7.03
CA SER A 52 -9.41 31.52 -6.75
C SER A 52 -9.36 30.45 -5.63
N ASP A 53 -10.26 30.56 -4.65
CA ASP A 53 -10.37 29.59 -3.56
C ASP A 53 -10.86 28.24 -4.06
N GLN A 54 -11.83 28.23 -4.97
CA GLN A 54 -12.37 27.01 -5.56
C GLN A 54 -11.34 26.28 -6.41
N VAL A 55 -10.52 27.04 -7.18
CA VAL A 55 -9.39 26.49 -7.94
C VAL A 55 -8.38 25.82 -7.00
N ARG A 56 -8.06 26.48 -5.89
CA ARG A 56 -7.14 25.93 -4.89
C ARG A 56 -7.68 24.64 -4.28
N GLU A 57 -8.95 24.62 -3.89
CA GLU A 57 -9.60 23.42 -3.34
C GLU A 57 -9.60 22.25 -4.32
N ASP A 58 -9.89 22.52 -5.59
CA ASP A 58 -9.91 21.51 -6.65
C ASP A 58 -8.50 20.94 -6.90
N ILE A 59 -7.48 21.79 -6.95
CA ILE A 59 -6.09 21.38 -7.09
C ILE A 59 -5.66 20.56 -5.87
N GLU A 60 -5.98 21.00 -4.64
CA GLU A 60 -5.68 20.27 -3.41
C GLU A 60 -6.34 18.89 -3.39
N ALA A 61 -7.58 18.76 -3.86
CA ALA A 61 -8.26 17.47 -3.95
C ALA A 61 -7.53 16.48 -4.87
N ILE A 62 -7.06 16.94 -6.02
CA ILE A 62 -6.31 16.12 -6.99
C ILE A 62 -4.91 15.76 -6.46
N ILE A 63 -4.22 16.71 -5.81
CA ILE A 63 -2.92 16.46 -5.15
C ILE A 63 -3.08 15.41 -4.05
N ASN A 64 -4.13 15.54 -3.24
CA ASN A 64 -4.41 14.62 -2.16
C ASN A 64 -4.68 13.20 -2.69
N LEU A 65 -5.50 13.06 -3.72
CA LEU A 65 -5.75 11.76 -4.36
C LEU A 65 -4.43 11.10 -4.82
N LYS A 66 -3.57 11.86 -5.52
CA LYS A 66 -2.27 11.35 -5.97
C LYS A 66 -1.40 10.91 -4.79
N SER A 67 -1.28 11.74 -3.76
CA SER A 67 -0.47 11.45 -2.57
C SER A 67 -0.94 10.18 -1.85
N VAL A 68 -2.25 10.04 -1.65
CA VAL A 68 -2.83 8.86 -1.00
C VAL A 68 -2.64 7.61 -1.86
N ASN A 69 -2.79 7.72 -3.17
CA ASN A 69 -2.56 6.61 -4.09
C ASN A 69 -1.09 6.13 -4.08
N ASP A 70 -0.14 7.06 -4.12
CA ASP A 70 1.29 6.73 -4.09
C ASP A 70 1.67 6.04 -2.75
N ARG A 71 1.16 6.53 -1.62
CA ARG A 71 1.33 5.89 -0.30
C ARG A 71 0.70 4.49 -0.26
N PHE A 72 -0.50 4.34 -0.81
CA PHE A 72 -1.19 3.05 -0.86
C PHE A 72 -0.38 2.02 -1.67
N TYR A 73 0.12 2.42 -2.84
CA TYR A 73 0.96 1.58 -3.68
C TYR A 73 2.25 1.15 -2.97
N GLU A 74 2.92 2.09 -2.30
CA GLU A 74 4.15 1.81 -1.57
C GLU A 74 3.93 0.81 -0.41
N VAL A 75 2.91 1.04 0.42
CA VAL A 75 2.59 0.15 1.54
C VAL A 75 2.18 -1.24 1.06
N ASN A 76 1.42 -1.32 -0.03
CA ASN A 76 1.07 -2.61 -0.63
C ASN A 76 2.29 -3.37 -1.16
N ARG A 77 3.26 -2.67 -1.77
CA ARG A 77 4.53 -3.25 -2.22
C ARG A 77 5.33 -3.81 -1.05
N LEU A 78 5.44 -3.04 0.04
CA LEU A 78 6.12 -3.47 1.27
C LEU A 78 5.42 -4.68 1.91
N GLN A 79 4.10 -4.68 1.97
CA GLN A 79 3.32 -5.81 2.49
C GLN A 79 3.53 -7.07 1.65
N SER A 80 3.54 -6.95 0.32
CA SER A 80 3.78 -8.09 -0.58
C SER A 80 5.16 -8.69 -0.38
N SER A 81 6.19 -7.87 -0.17
CA SER A 81 7.54 -8.31 0.17
C SER A 81 7.60 -9.00 1.53
N SER A 82 7.01 -8.39 2.56
CA SER A 82 6.95 -8.94 3.91
C SER A 82 6.20 -10.28 3.96
N LYS A 83 5.16 -10.46 3.14
CA LYS A 83 4.40 -11.72 3.04
C LYS A 83 5.27 -12.89 2.57
N LYS A 84 6.16 -12.66 1.59
CA LYS A 84 7.10 -13.71 1.13
C LYS A 84 8.06 -14.09 2.25
N ASN A 85 8.61 -13.11 2.97
CA ASN A 85 9.57 -13.34 4.05
C ASN A 85 8.93 -14.07 5.24
N ILE A 86 7.67 -13.76 5.59
CA ILE A 86 6.92 -14.47 6.65
C ILE A 86 6.71 -15.94 6.33
N MET A 87 6.63 -16.32 5.05
CA MET A 87 6.52 -17.74 4.67
C MET A 87 7.86 -18.46 4.68
N VAL A 88 8.92 -17.83 4.22
CA VAL A 88 10.23 -18.47 4.03
C VAL A 88 11.02 -18.56 5.35
N ILE A 89 11.03 -17.49 6.15
CA ILE A 89 11.86 -17.41 7.35
C ILE A 89 11.49 -18.45 8.42
N PRO A 90 10.20 -18.71 8.73
CA PRO A 90 9.85 -19.77 9.69
C PRO A 90 10.26 -21.16 9.23
N ILE A 91 10.23 -21.44 7.93
CA ILE A 91 10.68 -22.71 7.36
C ILE A 91 12.18 -22.87 7.59
N LEU A 92 12.97 -21.85 7.26
CA LEU A 92 14.42 -21.86 7.50
C LEU A 92 14.75 -21.95 8.98
N PHE A 93 14.02 -21.24 9.84
CA PHE A 93 14.17 -21.31 11.28
C PHE A 93 13.90 -22.74 11.80
N THR A 94 12.84 -23.38 11.34
CA THR A 94 12.48 -24.74 11.76
C THR A 94 13.57 -25.75 11.35
N ILE A 95 14.09 -25.63 10.12
CA ILE A 95 15.18 -26.49 9.61
C ILE A 95 16.44 -26.29 10.47
N LEU A 96 16.84 -25.04 10.72
CA LEU A 96 18.02 -24.72 11.54
C LEU A 96 17.84 -25.21 12.97
N LEU A 97 16.66 -25.07 13.57
CA LEU A 97 16.35 -25.52 14.92
C LEU A 97 16.45 -27.05 15.02
N LEU A 98 15.88 -27.80 14.08
CA LEU A 98 15.97 -29.24 14.04
C LEU A 98 17.43 -29.69 13.91
N PHE A 99 18.20 -29.05 13.03
CA PHE A 99 19.62 -29.38 12.87
C PHE A 99 20.41 -29.06 14.13
N PHE A 100 20.15 -27.93 14.79
CA PHE A 100 20.76 -27.57 16.07
C PHE A 100 20.46 -28.61 17.16
N ILE A 101 19.21 -29.07 17.27
CA ILE A 101 18.83 -30.12 18.24
C ILE A 101 19.57 -31.42 17.94
N LEU A 102 19.67 -31.87 16.68
CA LEU A 102 20.40 -33.06 16.29
C LEU A 102 21.89 -32.97 16.67
N VAL A 103 22.53 -31.83 16.47
CA VAL A 103 23.94 -31.61 16.86
C VAL A 103 24.11 -31.66 18.38
N LEU A 104 23.18 -31.09 19.14
CA LEU A 104 23.19 -31.16 20.62
C LEU A 104 23.03 -32.59 21.14
N LEU A 105 22.14 -33.39 20.54
CA LEU A 105 21.88 -34.77 20.92
C LEU A 105 23.11 -35.66 20.67
N ASN A 106 23.96 -35.33 19.70
CA ASN A 106 25.19 -36.05 19.42
C ASN A 106 26.38 -35.59 20.29
N ASN A 107 26.14 -34.83 21.36
CA ASN A 107 27.16 -34.30 22.28
C ASN A 107 28.33 -33.54 21.58
N ALA A 108 28.11 -33.05 20.41
CA ALA A 108 29.11 -32.24 19.66
C ALA A 108 29.14 -30.82 20.20
N GLN A 109 29.70 -30.64 21.39
CA GLN A 109 29.94 -29.31 21.96
C GLN A 109 31.25 -28.73 21.38
N ASN A 110 31.13 -28.03 20.27
CA ASN A 110 32.26 -27.36 19.63
C ASN A 110 31.80 -25.96 19.15
N GLU A 111 32.74 -25.18 18.62
CA GLU A 111 32.47 -23.84 18.10
C GLU A 111 31.36 -23.82 17.06
N PHE A 112 31.21 -24.88 16.27
CA PHE A 112 30.16 -25.04 15.27
C PHE A 112 28.76 -25.05 15.92
N THR A 113 28.59 -25.71 17.08
CA THR A 113 27.33 -25.76 17.82
C THR A 113 26.91 -24.37 18.30
N TYR A 114 27.85 -23.58 18.80
CA TYR A 114 27.58 -22.20 19.23
C TYR A 114 27.21 -21.31 18.05
N GLY A 115 27.92 -21.43 16.92
CA GLY A 115 27.61 -20.73 15.68
C GLY A 115 26.21 -21.04 15.15
N LEU A 116 25.85 -22.32 15.16
CA LEU A 116 24.51 -22.77 14.73
C LEU A 116 23.40 -22.26 15.66
N GLY A 117 23.63 -22.27 16.98
CA GLY A 117 22.71 -21.70 17.96
C GLY A 117 22.50 -20.21 17.76
N PHE A 118 23.56 -19.47 17.51
CA PHE A 118 23.48 -18.04 17.20
C PHE A 118 22.69 -17.76 15.92
N LEU A 119 22.94 -18.52 14.84
CA LEU A 119 22.16 -18.39 13.59
C LEU A 119 20.69 -18.69 13.81
N THR A 120 20.36 -19.74 14.55
CA THR A 120 18.98 -20.08 14.87
C THR A 120 18.28 -18.94 15.62
N PHE A 121 18.97 -18.34 16.60
CA PHE A 121 18.44 -17.19 17.33
C PHE A 121 18.20 -15.98 16.42
N LEU A 122 19.14 -15.66 15.52
CA LEU A 122 19.00 -14.57 14.56
C LEU A 122 17.79 -14.77 13.65
N PHE A 123 17.60 -15.96 13.09
CA PHE A 123 16.44 -16.24 12.22
C PHE A 123 15.11 -16.19 12.98
N GLY A 124 15.10 -16.61 14.25
CA GLY A 124 13.94 -16.45 15.13
C GLY A 124 13.57 -14.98 15.34
N GLY A 125 14.56 -14.13 15.64
CA GLY A 125 14.40 -12.68 15.81
C GLY A 125 13.91 -12.00 14.52
N LEU A 126 14.51 -12.32 13.38
CA LEU A 126 14.08 -11.81 12.06
C LEU A 126 12.63 -12.21 11.75
N GLY A 127 12.24 -13.45 12.04
CA GLY A 127 10.87 -13.90 11.82
C GLY A 127 9.83 -13.09 12.61
N LEU A 128 10.14 -12.76 13.87
CA LEU A 128 9.30 -11.89 14.70
C LEU A 128 9.22 -10.46 14.15
N ALA A 129 10.36 -9.88 13.74
CA ALA A 129 10.40 -8.53 13.16
C ALA A 129 9.54 -8.44 11.89
N PHE A 130 9.69 -9.38 10.94
CA PHE A 130 8.87 -9.39 9.73
C PHE A 130 7.38 -9.59 10.00
N ARG A 131 7.01 -10.35 11.02
CA ARG A 131 5.62 -10.51 11.43
C ARG A 131 5.04 -9.21 11.97
N GLN A 132 5.81 -8.45 12.74
CA GLN A 132 5.40 -7.13 13.24
C GLN A 132 5.23 -6.13 12.10
N ASP A 133 6.20 -6.07 11.17
CA ASP A 133 6.13 -5.19 9.99
C ASP A 133 4.92 -5.53 9.11
N TYR A 134 4.66 -6.80 8.88
CA TYR A 134 3.49 -7.23 8.13
C TYR A 134 2.19 -6.73 8.77
N LYS A 135 2.03 -6.91 10.08
CA LYS A 135 0.85 -6.47 10.82
C LYS A 135 0.70 -4.96 10.77
N LYS A 136 1.80 -4.21 10.94
CA LYS A 136 1.80 -2.76 10.84
C LYS A 136 1.37 -2.29 9.45
N ASN A 137 1.91 -2.89 8.40
CA ASN A 137 1.55 -2.57 7.02
C ASN A 137 0.08 -2.91 6.73
N GLU A 138 -0.46 -4.00 7.28
CA GLU A 138 -1.88 -4.37 7.16
C GLU A 138 -2.78 -3.32 7.84
N ASP A 139 -2.46 -2.90 9.05
CA ASP A 139 -3.20 -1.84 9.78
C ASP A 139 -3.13 -0.49 9.01
N THR A 140 -1.98 -0.19 8.38
CA THR A 140 -1.81 1.02 7.55
C THR A 140 -2.63 0.96 6.26
N LEU A 141 -2.67 -0.19 5.59
CA LEU A 141 -3.49 -0.38 4.39
C LEU A 141 -4.98 -0.19 4.69
N ASP A 142 -5.46 -0.69 5.83
CA ASP A 142 -6.84 -0.51 6.24
C ASP A 142 -7.23 0.98 6.40
N GLN A 143 -6.30 1.81 6.89
CA GLN A 143 -6.50 3.26 6.97
C GLN A 143 -6.46 3.92 5.59
N LEU A 144 -5.48 3.56 4.77
CA LEU A 144 -5.30 4.14 3.44
C LEU A 144 -6.44 3.84 2.48
N VAL A 145 -7.15 2.71 2.63
CA VAL A 145 -8.35 2.43 1.82
C VAL A 145 -9.44 3.47 2.06
N HIS A 146 -9.67 3.87 3.31
CA HIS A 146 -10.65 4.92 3.60
C HIS A 146 -10.20 6.29 3.09
N GLU A 147 -8.93 6.64 3.34
CA GLU A 147 -8.37 7.90 2.85
C GLU A 147 -8.46 7.98 1.31
N PHE A 148 -8.15 6.88 0.63
CA PHE A 148 -8.24 6.80 -0.82
C PHE A 148 -9.67 6.94 -1.33
N MET A 149 -10.66 6.27 -0.71
CA MET A 149 -12.05 6.40 -1.11
C MET A 149 -12.55 7.83 -0.97
N ASN A 150 -12.25 8.48 0.15
CA ASN A 150 -12.65 9.87 0.38
C ASN A 150 -11.95 10.83 -0.60
N ALA A 151 -10.66 10.62 -0.87
CA ALA A 151 -9.91 11.42 -1.81
C ALA A 151 -10.42 11.23 -3.25
N ASN A 152 -10.75 10.00 -3.63
CA ASN A 152 -11.30 9.68 -4.95
C ASN A 152 -12.70 10.30 -5.14
N GLU A 153 -13.58 10.23 -4.14
CA GLU A 153 -14.90 10.86 -4.20
C GLU A 153 -14.80 12.36 -4.45
N LYS A 154 -13.93 13.06 -3.71
CA LYS A 154 -13.69 14.49 -3.93
C LYS A 154 -13.12 14.78 -5.32
N ALA A 155 -12.17 13.96 -5.78
CA ALA A 155 -11.61 14.13 -7.12
C ALA A 155 -12.64 13.86 -8.23
N ASP A 156 -13.55 12.91 -8.04
CA ASP A 156 -14.63 12.64 -8.98
C ASP A 156 -15.64 13.80 -9.04
N GLU A 157 -15.92 14.46 -7.91
CA GLU A 157 -16.74 15.69 -7.88
C GLU A 157 -16.06 16.82 -8.68
N VAL A 158 -14.75 17.01 -8.53
CA VAL A 158 -13.99 17.98 -9.32
C VAL A 158 -14.05 17.66 -10.81
N LYS A 159 -13.80 16.40 -11.19
CA LYS A 159 -13.88 15.94 -12.59
C LYS A 159 -15.27 16.14 -13.18
N ALA A 160 -16.34 15.81 -12.44
CA ALA A 160 -17.71 16.00 -12.89
C ALA A 160 -18.04 17.48 -13.12
N ARG A 161 -17.59 18.37 -12.24
CA ARG A 161 -17.79 19.82 -12.35
C ARG A 161 -17.08 20.40 -13.58
N LEU A 162 -15.88 19.87 -13.89
CA LEU A 162 -15.08 20.29 -15.06
C LEU A 162 -15.55 19.64 -16.38
N GLY A 163 -16.52 18.72 -16.33
CA GLY A 163 -16.96 17.97 -17.51
C GLY A 163 -15.91 17.00 -18.06
N ILE A 164 -14.89 16.66 -17.25
CA ILE A 164 -13.85 15.71 -17.63
C ILE A 164 -14.48 14.30 -17.57
N LYS A 165 -14.81 13.74 -18.74
CA LYS A 165 -15.24 12.34 -18.83
C LYS A 165 -14.10 11.45 -18.39
N GLU A 166 -14.41 10.41 -17.58
CA GLU A 166 -13.45 9.41 -17.10
C GLU A 166 -12.55 8.93 -18.25
N VAL A 167 -11.25 9.21 -18.12
CA VAL A 167 -10.22 8.75 -19.08
C VAL A 167 -9.75 7.33 -18.71
N TYR A 168 -10.43 6.67 -17.78
CA TYR A 168 -10.15 5.26 -17.46
C TYR A 168 -10.76 4.35 -18.54
N LYS A 169 -10.18 4.35 -19.74
CA LYS A 169 -10.26 3.19 -20.63
C LYS A 169 -9.10 2.27 -20.27
N SER A 170 -9.41 1.19 -19.59
CA SER A 170 -8.58 0.00 -19.55
C SER A 170 -8.41 -0.49 -21.00
N ASP A 171 -7.20 -0.37 -21.52
CA ASP A 171 -6.76 -1.23 -22.61
C ASP A 171 -6.38 -2.60 -22.05
#